data_db1e31b6a359c4704cd74a5b5e107e24
#
_entry.id   db1e31b6a359c4704cd74a5b5e107e24
#
_cell.length_a   1.000
_cell.length_b   1.000
_cell.length_c   1.000
_cell.angle_alpha   90.00
_cell.angle_beta   90.00
_cell.angle_gamma   90.00
#
_symmetry.space_group_name_H-M   'P 1'
#
loop_
_entity.id
_entity.type
_entity.pdbx_description
1 polymer ?
#
loop_
_entity_poly.entity_id
_entity_poly.type
_entity_poly.pdbx_seq_one_letter_code
_entity_poly.pdbx_strand_id
1 'polypeptide(L)'
;MNISDRLEQTLLRPDSMEEEVRLACMGAKSHNLAALALPPVWARFAAIALAGSPVRLDVLVGYPLGTHTPSVKGLEARLALEEGAAEITFVPNLAAYKTGYRETFSQDVAYTLKQCRLVNPDAVVKVLLYLDLLSQA
;
A
#
# COMPACT_ATOMS: atom_id res chain seq x y z
N MET A 1 9.15 12.42 -22.03
CA MET A 1 8.45 11.82 -20.88
C MET A 1 8.90 10.37 -20.78
N ASN A 2 9.54 10.01 -19.68
CA ASN A 2 9.90 8.60 -19.43
C ASN A 2 8.72 7.92 -18.75
N ILE A 3 8.20 6.81 -19.29
CA ILE A 3 7.06 6.12 -18.69
C ILE A 3 7.43 5.44 -17.38
N SER A 4 8.69 5.08 -17.19
CA SER A 4 9.18 4.38 -15.99
C SER A 4 8.88 5.13 -14.70
N ASP A 5 8.98 6.47 -14.72
CA ASP A 5 8.69 7.33 -13.56
C ASP A 5 7.21 7.40 -13.18
N ARG A 6 6.35 6.68 -13.91
CA ARG A 6 4.91 6.54 -13.67
C ARG A 6 4.47 5.10 -13.44
N LEU A 7 5.41 4.16 -13.49
CA LEU A 7 5.13 2.74 -13.26
C LEU A 7 5.43 2.35 -11.82
N GLU A 8 4.56 1.53 -11.27
CA GLU A 8 4.75 0.85 -10.01
C GLU A 8 4.92 -0.64 -10.26
N GLN A 9 5.98 -1.22 -9.71
CA GLN A 9 6.17 -2.67 -9.68
C GLN A 9 5.53 -3.23 -8.43
N THR A 10 4.92 -4.41 -8.54
CA THR A 10 4.36 -5.12 -7.38
C THR A 10 5.07 -6.46 -7.17
N LEU A 11 5.31 -6.82 -5.91
CA LEU A 11 5.72 -8.15 -5.49
C LEU A 11 4.91 -8.54 -4.26
N LEU A 12 3.77 -9.20 -4.50
CA LEU A 12 2.71 -9.42 -3.50
C LEU A 12 2.44 -10.90 -3.23
N ARG A 13 3.32 -11.78 -3.67
CA ARG A 13 3.21 -13.21 -3.40
C ARG A 13 3.44 -13.46 -1.91
N PRO A 14 2.64 -14.33 -1.28
CA PRO A 14 2.77 -14.61 0.16
C PRO A 14 4.04 -15.41 0.51
N ASP A 15 4.65 -16.05 -0.48
CA ASP A 15 5.83 -16.89 -0.38
C ASP A 15 7.11 -16.20 -0.89
N SER A 16 7.08 -14.89 -1.11
CA SER A 16 8.26 -14.15 -1.57
C SER A 16 9.39 -14.20 -0.54
N MET A 17 10.57 -14.55 -1.01
CA MET A 17 11.78 -14.62 -0.20
C MET A 17 12.54 -13.30 -0.22
N GLU A 18 13.41 -13.10 0.78
CA GLU A 18 14.24 -11.88 0.90
C GLU A 18 15.02 -11.57 -0.38
N GLU A 19 15.57 -12.61 -1.03
CA GLU A 19 16.32 -12.44 -2.29
C GLU A 19 15.45 -11.88 -3.41
N GLU A 20 14.20 -12.33 -3.53
CA GLU A 20 13.27 -11.81 -4.53
C GLU A 20 12.92 -10.35 -4.26
N VAL A 21 12.73 -9.99 -2.99
CA VAL A 21 12.48 -8.59 -2.58
C VAL A 21 13.69 -7.72 -2.89
N ARG A 22 14.90 -8.21 -2.60
CA ARG A 22 16.15 -7.50 -2.91
C ARG A 22 16.30 -7.27 -4.40
N LEU A 23 16.05 -8.29 -5.23
CA LEU A 23 16.08 -8.17 -6.68
C LEU A 23 15.01 -7.19 -7.20
N ALA A 24 13.80 -7.20 -6.62
CA ALA A 24 12.75 -6.25 -6.97
C ALA A 24 13.18 -4.80 -6.65
N CYS A 25 13.79 -4.56 -5.49
CA CYS A 25 14.33 -3.25 -5.14
C CYS A 25 15.42 -2.78 -6.12
N MET A 26 16.34 -3.68 -6.47
CA MET A 26 17.39 -3.39 -7.46
C MET A 26 16.81 -3.09 -8.84
N GLY A 27 15.82 -3.88 -9.29
CA GLY A 27 15.14 -3.67 -10.56
C GLY A 27 14.39 -2.34 -10.61
N ALA A 28 13.65 -2.02 -9.54
CA ALA A 28 12.94 -0.75 -9.44
C ALA A 28 13.89 0.45 -9.53
N LYS A 29 15.03 0.39 -8.86
CA LYS A 29 16.08 1.42 -8.90
C LYS A 29 16.70 1.54 -10.29
N SER A 30 17.09 0.42 -10.91
CA SER A 30 17.77 0.43 -12.21
C SER A 30 16.88 0.96 -13.34
N HIS A 31 15.57 0.76 -13.23
CA HIS A 31 14.60 1.25 -14.20
C HIS A 31 13.98 2.60 -13.84
N ASN A 32 14.37 3.21 -12.72
CA ASN A 32 13.82 4.47 -12.22
C ASN A 32 12.28 4.45 -12.14
N LEU A 33 11.75 3.40 -11.52
CA LEU A 33 10.30 3.27 -11.34
C LEU A 33 9.77 4.31 -10.35
N ALA A 34 8.48 4.64 -10.45
CA ALA A 34 7.82 5.55 -9.52
C ALA A 34 7.75 4.97 -8.10
N ALA A 35 7.39 3.69 -8.01
CA ALA A 35 7.24 3.00 -6.74
C ALA A 35 7.46 1.48 -6.87
N LEU A 36 7.69 0.85 -5.72
CA LEU A 36 7.67 -0.59 -5.52
C LEU A 36 6.68 -0.91 -4.41
N ALA A 37 5.66 -1.73 -4.73
CA ALA A 37 4.61 -2.13 -3.81
C ALA A 37 4.87 -3.51 -3.22
N LEU A 38 4.84 -3.62 -1.88
CA LEU A 38 5.20 -4.81 -1.12
C LEU A 38 4.22 -5.06 0.03
N PRO A 39 4.15 -6.32 0.54
CA PRO A 39 3.48 -6.61 1.80
C PRO A 39 4.18 -5.95 3.00
N PRO A 40 3.46 -5.67 4.11
CA PRO A 40 4.00 -4.97 5.28
C PRO A 40 5.23 -5.63 5.90
N VAL A 41 5.31 -6.95 5.88
CA VAL A 41 6.44 -7.71 6.45
C VAL A 41 7.79 -7.31 5.86
N TRP A 42 7.81 -6.75 4.64
CA TRP A 42 9.02 -6.32 3.93
C TRP A 42 9.30 -4.82 4.02
N ALA A 43 8.44 -4.05 4.72
CA ALA A 43 8.53 -2.59 4.72
C ALA A 43 9.92 -2.08 5.14
N ARG A 44 10.40 -2.50 6.29
CA ARG A 44 11.72 -2.06 6.81
C ARG A 44 12.88 -2.49 5.90
N PHE A 45 12.86 -3.73 5.43
CA PHE A 45 13.91 -4.24 4.54
C PHE A 45 13.98 -3.43 3.24
N ALA A 46 12.82 -3.21 2.61
CA ALA A 46 12.74 -2.48 1.34
C ALA A 46 13.06 -0.99 1.52
N ALA A 47 12.67 -0.36 2.62
CA ALA A 47 13.01 1.03 2.91
C ALA A 47 14.54 1.23 2.96
N ILE A 48 15.26 0.30 3.58
CA ILE A 48 16.72 0.31 3.61
C ILE A 48 17.30 0.07 2.20
N ALA A 49 16.77 -0.92 1.47
CA ALA A 49 17.26 -1.28 0.14
C ALA A 49 17.01 -0.18 -0.91
N LEU A 50 15.94 0.58 -0.77
CA LEU A 50 15.58 1.70 -1.66
C LEU A 50 16.20 3.04 -1.26
N ALA A 51 16.88 3.10 -0.11
CA ALA A 51 17.46 4.34 0.38
C ALA A 51 18.37 5.01 -0.66
N GLY A 52 18.28 6.33 -0.75
CA GLY A 52 19.06 7.14 -1.71
C GLY A 52 18.60 7.04 -3.15
N SER A 53 17.47 6.37 -3.44
CA SER A 53 16.85 6.35 -4.77
C SER A 53 15.55 7.16 -4.80
N PRO A 54 15.06 7.58 -5.98
CA PRO A 54 13.77 8.25 -6.11
C PRO A 54 12.57 7.30 -6.03
N VAL A 55 12.80 5.97 -6.02
CA VAL A 55 11.73 4.97 -5.97
C VAL A 55 11.04 5.01 -4.61
N ARG A 56 9.73 5.23 -4.62
CA ARG A 56 8.93 5.25 -3.38
C ARG A 56 8.55 3.83 -2.97
N LEU A 57 8.63 3.55 -1.69
CA LEU A 57 8.09 2.32 -1.14
C LEU A 57 6.59 2.49 -0.88
N ASP A 58 5.77 1.68 -1.56
CA ASP A 58 4.35 1.51 -1.28
C ASP A 58 4.13 0.24 -0.47
N VAL A 59 3.31 0.30 0.57
CA VAL A 59 2.97 -0.87 1.37
C VAL A 59 1.48 -1.13 1.30
N LEU A 60 1.11 -2.39 0.99
CA LEU A 60 -0.27 -2.80 0.90
C LEU A 60 -0.84 -3.17 2.27
N VAL A 61 -1.94 -2.52 2.63
CA VAL A 61 -2.62 -2.64 3.92
C VAL A 61 -3.99 -3.29 3.75
N GLY A 62 -4.31 -4.24 4.63
CA GLY A 62 -5.55 -5.01 4.56
C GLY A 62 -5.65 -5.90 3.31
N TYR A 63 -4.58 -6.05 2.59
CA TYR A 63 -4.53 -6.80 1.34
C TYR A 63 -4.52 -8.33 1.57
N PRO A 64 -5.19 -9.12 0.71
CA PRO A 64 -6.00 -8.69 -0.44
C PRO A 64 -7.47 -8.43 -0.11
N LEU A 65 -7.97 -8.82 1.04
CA LEU A 65 -9.42 -8.96 1.29
C LEU A 65 -10.11 -7.68 1.78
N GLY A 66 -9.39 -6.80 2.46
CA GLY A 66 -9.96 -5.58 3.07
C GLY A 66 -10.90 -5.83 4.26
N THR A 67 -10.94 -7.06 4.78
CA THR A 67 -11.92 -7.51 5.78
C THR A 67 -11.48 -7.28 7.23
N HIS A 68 -10.29 -6.78 7.45
CA HIS A 68 -9.85 -6.37 8.78
C HIS A 68 -10.63 -5.14 9.27
N THR A 69 -10.76 -5.02 10.58
CA THR A 69 -11.38 -3.82 11.16
C THR A 69 -10.58 -2.56 10.85
N PRO A 70 -11.21 -1.37 10.85
CA PRO A 70 -10.51 -0.11 10.59
C PRO A 70 -9.30 0.10 11.51
N SER A 71 -9.40 -0.29 12.79
CA SER A 71 -8.30 -0.17 13.75
C SER A 71 -7.08 -1.01 13.38
N VAL A 72 -7.28 -2.23 12.88
CA VAL A 72 -6.19 -3.10 12.43
C VAL A 72 -5.53 -2.54 11.18
N LYS A 73 -6.32 -2.12 10.18
CA LYS A 73 -5.78 -1.50 8.96
C LYS A 73 -5.04 -0.19 9.26
N GLY A 74 -5.60 0.64 10.13
CA GLY A 74 -4.94 1.87 10.55
C GLY A 74 -3.62 1.63 11.29
N LEU A 75 -3.56 0.60 12.15
CA LEU A 75 -2.31 0.21 12.82
C LEU A 75 -1.26 -0.30 11.81
N GLU A 76 -1.67 -1.16 10.89
CA GLU A 76 -0.80 -1.68 9.84
C GLU A 76 -0.22 -0.55 8.98
N ALA A 77 -1.05 0.41 8.55
CA ALA A 77 -0.63 1.58 7.80
C ALA A 77 0.36 2.46 8.57
N ARG A 78 0.08 2.69 9.87
CA ARG A 78 0.96 3.46 10.72
C ARG A 78 2.33 2.82 10.85
N LEU A 79 2.38 1.52 11.17
CA LEU A 79 3.63 0.78 11.32
C LEU A 79 4.43 0.77 10.02
N ALA A 80 3.77 0.58 8.87
CA ALA A 80 4.43 0.62 7.57
C ALA A 80 5.12 1.98 7.31
N LEU A 81 4.46 3.08 7.63
CA LEU A 81 5.02 4.43 7.50
C LEU A 81 6.18 4.67 8.48
N GLU A 82 6.05 4.21 9.72
CA GLU A 82 7.12 4.28 10.74
C GLU A 82 8.36 3.48 10.30
N GLU A 83 8.17 2.42 9.51
CA GLU A 83 9.26 1.61 8.95
C GLU A 83 9.83 2.15 7.63
N GLY A 84 9.30 3.24 7.11
CA GLY A 84 9.87 3.97 5.98
C GLY A 84 9.08 3.90 4.68
N ALA A 85 7.84 3.42 4.69
CA ALA A 85 6.96 3.55 3.53
C ALA A 85 6.70 5.05 3.22
N ALA A 86 6.64 5.39 1.94
CA ALA A 86 6.25 6.72 1.45
C ALA A 86 4.80 6.73 0.95
N GLU A 87 4.31 5.58 0.58
CA GLU A 87 2.95 5.37 0.07
C GLU A 87 2.27 4.22 0.81
N ILE A 88 0.96 4.32 0.95
CA ILE A 88 0.10 3.26 1.48
C ILE A 88 -1.01 2.99 0.48
N THR A 89 -1.11 1.76 0.02
CA THR A 89 -2.26 1.28 -0.74
C THR A 89 -3.08 0.36 0.15
N PHE A 90 -4.33 0.72 0.49
CA PHE A 90 -5.14 -0.13 1.34
C PHE A 90 -6.42 -0.60 0.66
N VAL A 91 -6.88 -1.79 1.08
CA VAL A 91 -8.15 -2.36 0.63
C VAL A 91 -9.25 -1.96 1.61
N PRO A 92 -10.27 -1.20 1.17
CA PRO A 92 -11.36 -0.77 2.04
C PRO A 92 -12.37 -1.91 2.26
N ASN A 93 -13.32 -1.68 3.16
CA ASN A 93 -14.45 -2.60 3.37
C ASN A 93 -15.43 -2.57 2.19
N LEU A 94 -15.14 -3.36 1.16
CA LEU A 94 -15.98 -3.42 -0.06
C LEU A 94 -17.37 -4.00 0.20
N ALA A 95 -17.53 -4.86 1.22
CA ALA A 95 -18.84 -5.39 1.59
C ALA A 95 -19.76 -4.27 2.10
N ALA A 96 -19.25 -3.35 2.91
CA ALA A 96 -20.00 -2.18 3.35
C ALA A 96 -20.41 -1.29 2.17
N TYR A 97 -19.53 -1.12 1.19
CA TYR A 97 -19.85 -0.37 -0.02
C TYR A 97 -20.99 -1.02 -0.80
N LYS A 98 -20.89 -2.33 -1.07
CA LYS A 98 -21.89 -3.10 -1.86
C LYS A 98 -23.26 -3.18 -1.19
N THR A 99 -23.28 -3.24 0.13
CA THR A 99 -24.54 -3.28 0.91
C THR A 99 -25.15 -1.91 1.16
N GLY A 100 -24.51 -0.84 0.68
CA GLY A 100 -25.00 0.52 0.85
C GLY A 100 -24.72 1.14 2.22
N TYR A 101 -23.91 0.51 3.06
CA TYR A 101 -23.49 1.05 4.36
C TYR A 101 -22.39 2.11 4.17
N ARG A 102 -22.77 3.22 3.57
CA ARG A 102 -21.86 4.30 3.16
C ARG A 102 -21.08 4.89 4.30
N GLU A 103 -21.71 5.04 5.45
CA GLU A 103 -21.04 5.57 6.64
C GLU A 103 -19.94 4.64 7.13
N THR A 104 -20.21 3.34 7.22
CA THR A 104 -19.22 2.31 7.60
C THR A 104 -18.03 2.31 6.64
N PHE A 105 -18.29 2.40 5.32
CA PHE A 105 -17.24 2.50 4.32
C PHE A 105 -16.41 3.78 4.49
N SER A 106 -17.08 4.93 4.66
CA SER A 106 -16.41 6.22 4.85
C SER A 106 -15.58 6.26 6.11
N GLN A 107 -16.06 5.68 7.20
CA GLN A 107 -15.31 5.59 8.46
C GLN A 107 -14.06 4.73 8.33
N ASP A 108 -14.15 3.62 7.60
CA ASP A 108 -12.99 2.75 7.33
C ASP A 108 -11.88 3.51 6.58
N VAL A 109 -12.26 4.24 5.51
CA VAL A 109 -11.33 5.07 4.74
C VAL A 109 -10.77 6.21 5.58
N ALA A 110 -11.64 6.96 6.27
CA ALA A 110 -11.24 8.12 7.05
C ALA A 110 -10.32 7.74 8.22
N TYR A 111 -10.58 6.61 8.88
CA TYR A 111 -9.75 6.16 9.99
C TYR A 111 -8.34 5.78 9.51
N THR A 112 -8.24 5.00 8.44
CA THR A 112 -6.94 4.61 7.86
C THR A 112 -6.15 5.84 7.41
N LEU A 113 -6.80 6.77 6.70
CA LEU A 113 -6.19 8.02 6.29
C LEU A 113 -5.68 8.84 7.48
N LYS A 114 -6.49 8.96 8.54
CA LYS A 114 -6.11 9.67 9.75
C LYS A 114 -4.86 9.08 10.39
N GLN A 115 -4.77 7.74 10.48
CA GLN A 115 -3.58 7.08 11.03
C GLN A 115 -2.32 7.37 10.18
N CYS A 116 -2.45 7.37 8.86
CA CYS A 116 -1.35 7.76 7.98
C CYS A 116 -0.89 9.19 8.24
N ARG A 117 -1.82 10.15 8.33
CA ARG A 117 -1.52 11.58 8.53
C ARG A 117 -0.87 11.88 9.89
N LEU A 118 -1.09 11.06 10.91
CA LEU A 118 -0.44 11.19 12.22
C LEU A 118 1.06 10.88 12.15
N VAL A 119 1.49 10.01 11.24
CA VAL A 119 2.91 9.64 11.07
C VAL A 119 3.57 10.50 9.99
N ASN A 120 2.95 10.59 8.84
CA ASN A 120 3.49 11.34 7.70
C ASN A 120 2.35 12.12 6.99
N PRO A 121 2.26 13.44 7.19
CA PRO A 121 1.25 14.27 6.53
C PRO A 121 1.31 14.22 5.00
N ASP A 122 2.49 13.96 4.43
CA ASP A 122 2.74 13.97 2.98
C ASP A 122 2.68 12.58 2.34
N ALA A 123 2.41 11.53 3.13
CA ALA A 123 2.29 10.18 2.60
C ALA A 123 1.18 10.11 1.53
N VAL A 124 1.47 9.45 0.42
CA VAL A 124 0.45 9.14 -0.59
C VAL A 124 -0.39 7.98 -0.08
N VAL A 125 -1.71 8.19 -0.02
CA VAL A 125 -2.65 7.14 0.41
C VAL A 125 -3.57 6.81 -0.75
N LYS A 126 -3.52 5.55 -1.19
CA LYS A 126 -4.28 5.01 -2.32
C LYS A 126 -5.32 4.02 -1.81
N VAL A 127 -6.46 3.99 -2.45
CA VAL A 127 -7.54 3.03 -2.18
C VAL A 127 -7.59 2.01 -3.31
N LEU A 128 -7.40 0.74 -2.99
CA LEU A 128 -7.48 -0.35 -3.97
C LEU A 128 -8.94 -0.83 -4.09
N LEU A 129 -9.51 -0.64 -5.27
CA LEU A 129 -10.88 -1.07 -5.58
C LEU A 129 -10.85 -2.24 -6.56
N TYR A 130 -11.57 -3.30 -6.25
CA TYR A 130 -11.80 -4.43 -7.15
C TYR A 130 -13.03 -4.12 -8.02
N LEU A 131 -12.82 -3.53 -9.18
CA LEU A 131 -13.90 -3.04 -10.07
C LEU A 131 -14.82 -4.17 -10.54
N ASP A 132 -14.29 -5.34 -10.76
CA ASP A 132 -15.07 -6.54 -11.11
C ASP A 132 -16.04 -6.97 -10.01
N LEU A 133 -15.73 -6.70 -8.76
CA LEU A 133 -16.63 -6.93 -7.63
C LEU A 133 -17.67 -5.81 -7.44
N LEU A 134 -17.43 -4.63 -8.04
CA LEU A 134 -18.29 -3.44 -7.88
C LEU A 134 -19.22 -3.21 -9.07
N SER A 135 -19.04 -3.91 -10.17
CA SER A 135 -19.68 -3.64 -11.47
C SER A 135 -21.17 -3.98 -11.57
N GLN A 136 -21.86 -4.32 -10.48
CA GLN A 136 -23.27 -4.65 -10.46
C GLN A 136 -24.01 -4.09 -9.24
N ALA A 137 -23.78 -2.84 -8.94
CA ALA A 137 -24.56 -2.12 -7.93
C ALA A 137 -25.42 -1.07 -8.61
#